data_eaa33c062bc59ad12ec5ffe231ca4ff6
#
_entry.id   eaa33c062bc59ad12ec5ffe231ca4ff6
#
_cell.length_a   1.000
_cell.length_b   1.000
_cell.length_c   1.000
_cell.angle_alpha   90.00
_cell.angle_beta   90.00
_cell.angle_gamma   90.00
#
_symmetry.space_group_name_H-M   'P 1'
#
loop_
_entity.id
_entity.type
_entity.pdbx_description
1 polymer ?
#
loop_
_entity_poly.entity_id
_entity_poly.type
_entity_poly.pdbx_seq_one_letter_code
_entity_poly.pdbx_strand_id
1 'polypeptide(L)'
;VAGLGAGARYCSAWRMDPTKKLVVPEVNADVLTAADKIIANPNCSTIQMVVVLKPLHDKYKIKRVVVSTYQSVTGTGVKAVTQLMNERKGIEGEMAYKYPIDMNVLPHIDVFLDNGYTKEEMKMVNETKKIMGDDAIRVTATTVRVPVMGGHSEAVNIEFEKEFDLAEVR
;
A
#
# COMPACT_ATOMS: atom_id res chain seq x y z
N VAL A 1 -8.17 -9.65 -18.20
CA VAL A 1 -6.74 -9.89 -18.48
C VAL A 1 -6.61 -11.25 -19.15
N ALA A 2 -7.21 -11.39 -20.33
CA ALA A 2 -7.07 -12.60 -21.15
C ALA A 2 -5.70 -12.56 -21.84
N GLY A 3 -4.80 -13.49 -21.52
CA GLY A 3 -3.54 -13.67 -22.23
C GLY A 3 -2.26 -13.74 -21.39
N LEU A 4 -2.33 -13.63 -20.08
CA LEU A 4 -1.16 -13.90 -19.24
C LEU A 4 -1.00 -15.42 -19.11
N GLY A 5 0.03 -15.97 -19.78
CA GLY A 5 0.37 -17.38 -19.70
C GLY A 5 0.60 -17.84 -18.27
N ALA A 6 0.33 -19.11 -17.98
CA ALA A 6 0.57 -19.74 -16.70
C ALA A 6 2.04 -19.54 -16.26
N GLY A 7 2.29 -18.62 -15.32
CA GLY A 7 3.65 -18.32 -14.84
C GLY A 7 3.87 -16.93 -14.28
N ALA A 8 2.88 -16.06 -14.25
CA ALA A 8 3.03 -14.75 -13.60
C ALA A 8 3.26 -14.97 -12.09
N ARG A 9 4.48 -14.72 -11.62
CA ARG A 9 4.82 -14.76 -10.19
C ARG A 9 4.65 -13.37 -9.59
N TYR A 10 3.75 -13.25 -8.63
CA TYR A 10 3.64 -12.05 -7.81
C TYR A 10 4.86 -11.96 -6.88
N CYS A 11 5.70 -10.96 -7.09
CA CYS A 11 6.92 -10.82 -6.30
C CYS A 11 7.15 -9.36 -5.90
N SER A 12 7.25 -9.13 -4.59
CA SER A 12 7.60 -7.82 -4.04
C SER A 12 9.02 -7.36 -4.43
N ALA A 13 9.92 -8.30 -4.75
CA ALA A 13 11.29 -8.02 -5.15
C ALA A 13 11.40 -7.18 -6.44
N TRP A 14 10.40 -7.28 -7.34
CA TRP A 14 10.42 -6.60 -8.63
C TRP A 14 9.69 -5.25 -8.64
N ARG A 15 9.12 -4.82 -7.51
CA ARG A 15 8.28 -3.61 -7.45
C ARG A 15 9.00 -2.37 -7.93
N MET A 16 10.26 -2.19 -7.52
CA MET A 16 11.06 -1.02 -7.88
C MET A 16 12.06 -1.28 -9.01
N ASP A 17 12.07 -2.49 -9.59
CA ASP A 17 12.86 -2.76 -10.79
C ASP A 17 12.30 -1.94 -11.98
N PRO A 18 13.11 -1.06 -12.61
CA PRO A 18 12.63 -0.21 -13.71
C PRO A 18 12.25 -1.00 -14.96
N THR A 19 12.73 -2.24 -15.10
CA THR A 19 12.44 -3.11 -16.24
C THR A 19 11.15 -3.92 -16.06
N LYS A 20 10.54 -3.88 -14.87
CA LYS A 20 9.33 -4.64 -14.56
C LYS A 20 8.15 -3.70 -14.32
N LYS A 21 7.00 -4.09 -14.86
CA LYS A 21 5.77 -3.34 -14.67
C LYS A 21 5.21 -3.58 -13.27
N LEU A 22 4.84 -2.50 -12.59
CA LEU A 22 4.12 -2.53 -11.32
C LEU A 22 2.67 -2.17 -11.62
N VAL A 23 1.75 -3.12 -11.47
CA VAL A 23 0.42 -3.00 -12.06
C VAL A 23 -0.68 -3.15 -11.03
N VAL A 24 -1.60 -2.20 -11.08
CA VAL A 24 -2.95 -2.29 -10.53
C VAL A 24 -3.90 -2.23 -11.73
N PRO A 25 -4.62 -3.32 -12.06
CA PRO A 25 -5.37 -3.41 -13.32
C PRO A 25 -6.33 -2.28 -13.56
N GLU A 26 -6.99 -1.77 -12.51
CA GLU A 26 -7.95 -0.67 -12.56
C GLU A 26 -7.29 0.69 -12.83
N VAL A 27 -5.97 0.78 -12.72
CA VAL A 27 -5.22 2.04 -12.77
C VAL A 27 -4.37 2.15 -14.03
N ASN A 28 -3.60 1.10 -14.32
CA ASN A 28 -2.57 1.14 -15.34
C ASN A 28 -2.39 -0.19 -16.10
N ALA A 29 -3.47 -0.95 -16.34
CA ALA A 29 -3.39 -2.20 -17.12
C ALA A 29 -2.87 -1.98 -18.55
N ASP A 30 -3.06 -0.80 -19.11
CA ASP A 30 -2.64 -0.38 -20.44
C ASP A 30 -1.11 -0.39 -20.63
N VAL A 31 -0.33 -0.34 -19.55
CA VAL A 31 1.14 -0.44 -19.64
C VAL A 31 1.63 -1.83 -19.98
N LEU A 32 0.76 -2.87 -19.88
CA LEU A 32 1.11 -4.26 -20.14
C LEU A 32 1.16 -4.57 -21.64
N THR A 33 2.15 -5.36 -22.00
CA THR A 33 2.32 -5.90 -23.37
C THR A 33 2.44 -7.43 -23.33
N ALA A 34 2.29 -8.09 -24.46
CA ALA A 34 2.48 -9.54 -24.60
C ALA A 34 3.93 -9.98 -24.27
N ALA A 35 4.88 -9.06 -24.29
CA ALA A 35 6.28 -9.32 -23.96
C ALA A 35 6.53 -9.39 -22.44
N ASP A 36 5.65 -8.83 -21.62
CA ASP A 36 5.81 -8.82 -20.16
C ASP A 36 5.57 -10.22 -19.58
N LYS A 37 6.65 -10.87 -19.12
CA LYS A 37 6.61 -12.21 -18.52
C LYS A 37 6.59 -12.17 -16.98
N ILE A 38 6.99 -11.05 -16.40
CA ILE A 38 7.01 -10.82 -14.95
C ILE A 38 6.29 -9.50 -14.69
N ILE A 39 5.27 -9.55 -13.85
CA ILE A 39 4.49 -8.39 -13.43
C ILE A 39 4.60 -8.31 -11.90
N ALA A 40 5.01 -7.14 -11.41
CA ALA A 40 5.06 -6.91 -9.98
C ALA A 40 3.66 -6.53 -9.44
N ASN A 41 3.33 -7.10 -8.28
CA ASN A 41 2.12 -6.76 -7.54
C ASN A 41 2.48 -5.74 -6.45
N PRO A 42 1.79 -4.60 -6.37
CA PRO A 42 2.10 -3.56 -5.39
C PRO A 42 1.84 -3.96 -3.93
N ASN A 43 2.21 -3.08 -3.03
CA ASN A 43 1.85 -3.14 -1.62
C ASN A 43 0.33 -3.04 -1.45
N CYS A 44 -0.22 -3.74 -0.45
CA CYS A 44 -1.67 -3.84 -0.22
C CYS A 44 -2.33 -2.47 0.01
N SER A 45 -1.71 -1.61 0.82
CA SER A 45 -2.21 -0.26 1.05
C SER A 45 -2.07 0.61 -0.21
N THR A 46 -0.97 0.50 -0.95
CA THR A 46 -0.81 1.23 -2.22
C THR A 46 -1.92 0.88 -3.22
N ILE A 47 -2.25 -0.42 -3.36
CA ILE A 47 -3.28 -0.86 -4.32
C ILE A 47 -4.62 -0.15 -4.06
N GLN A 48 -5.12 -0.21 -2.83
CA GLN A 48 -6.43 0.38 -2.50
C GLN A 48 -6.42 1.90 -2.64
N MET A 49 -5.31 2.57 -2.31
CA MET A 49 -5.18 4.01 -2.41
C MET A 49 -5.19 4.48 -3.87
N VAL A 50 -4.37 3.88 -4.75
CA VAL A 50 -4.22 4.35 -6.13
C VAL A 50 -5.47 4.17 -6.98
N VAL A 51 -6.33 3.19 -6.66
CA VAL A 51 -7.63 3.02 -7.32
C VAL A 51 -8.51 4.26 -7.14
N VAL A 52 -8.48 4.87 -5.96
CA VAL A 52 -9.20 6.12 -5.69
C VAL A 52 -8.46 7.32 -6.25
N LEU A 53 -7.12 7.34 -6.14
CA LEU A 53 -6.32 8.49 -6.60
C LEU A 53 -6.34 8.67 -8.12
N LYS A 54 -6.39 7.59 -8.89
CA LYS A 54 -6.25 7.67 -10.37
C LYS A 54 -7.31 8.54 -11.01
N PRO A 55 -8.62 8.31 -10.84
CA PRO A 55 -9.64 9.17 -11.46
C PRO A 55 -9.57 10.62 -10.96
N LEU A 56 -9.21 10.84 -9.70
CA LEU A 56 -9.05 12.17 -9.14
C LEU A 56 -7.83 12.89 -9.74
N HIS A 57 -6.75 12.18 -9.95
CA HIS A 57 -5.54 12.72 -10.57
C HIS A 57 -5.79 13.10 -12.04
N ASP A 58 -6.47 12.24 -12.79
CA ASP A 58 -6.77 12.50 -14.20
C ASP A 58 -7.61 13.75 -14.37
N LYS A 59 -8.57 13.98 -13.46
CA LYS A 59 -9.49 15.14 -13.55
C LYS A 59 -8.90 16.40 -12.93
N TYR A 60 -8.34 16.31 -11.72
CA TYR A 60 -7.99 17.47 -10.90
C TYR A 60 -6.50 17.71 -10.73
N LYS A 61 -5.66 16.77 -11.12
CA LYS A 61 -4.19 16.77 -10.98
C LYS A 61 -3.75 16.87 -9.52
N ILE A 62 -3.31 15.78 -8.98
CA ILE A 62 -2.86 15.70 -7.59
C ILE A 62 -1.47 16.33 -7.45
N LYS A 63 -1.31 17.25 -6.50
CA LYS A 63 -0.05 17.84 -6.08
C LYS A 63 0.58 17.10 -4.93
N ARG A 64 -0.25 16.73 -3.94
CA ARG A 64 0.22 16.13 -2.69
C ARG A 64 -0.81 15.17 -2.12
N VAL A 65 -0.30 14.08 -1.55
CA VAL A 65 -1.07 13.09 -0.77
C VAL A 65 -0.43 12.96 0.61
N VAL A 66 -1.25 13.05 1.64
CA VAL A 66 -0.89 12.66 3.01
C VAL A 66 -1.81 11.51 3.39
N VAL A 67 -1.22 10.36 3.70
CA VAL A 67 -1.99 9.16 4.03
C VAL A 67 -1.58 8.58 5.37
N SER A 68 -2.57 8.22 6.18
CA SER A 68 -2.38 7.41 7.39
C SER A 68 -3.12 6.09 7.20
N THR A 69 -2.42 4.97 7.37
CA THR A 69 -3.01 3.64 7.22
C THR A 69 -3.29 2.99 8.57
N TYR A 70 -4.36 2.24 8.65
CA TYR A 70 -4.75 1.40 9.79
C TYR A 70 -4.78 -0.03 9.29
N GLN A 71 -3.63 -0.72 9.45
CA GLN A 71 -3.41 -2.02 8.83
C GLN A 71 -3.70 -3.16 9.79
N SER A 72 -4.55 -4.10 9.37
CA SER A 72 -4.86 -5.29 10.14
C SER A 72 -3.64 -6.21 10.32
N VAL A 73 -3.65 -7.01 11.39
CA VAL A 73 -2.58 -7.99 11.65
C VAL A 73 -2.49 -9.07 10.58
N THR A 74 -3.57 -9.33 9.83
CA THR A 74 -3.60 -10.32 8.75
C THR A 74 -2.61 -10.00 7.62
N GLY A 75 -2.27 -8.72 7.43
CA GLY A 75 -1.24 -8.30 6.46
C GLY A 75 0.17 -8.80 6.78
N THR A 76 0.45 -9.11 8.06
CA THR A 76 1.72 -9.73 8.49
C THR A 76 1.69 -11.26 8.39
N GLY A 77 0.48 -11.85 8.37
CA GLY A 77 0.27 -13.29 8.22
C GLY A 77 -0.12 -14.00 9.52
N VAL A 78 -0.12 -15.33 9.46
CA VAL A 78 -0.66 -16.19 10.52
C VAL A 78 -0.01 -15.96 11.88
N LYS A 79 1.31 -15.74 11.94
CA LYS A 79 2.02 -15.49 13.21
C LYS A 79 1.47 -14.28 13.96
N ALA A 80 1.18 -13.18 13.24
CA ALA A 80 0.64 -11.98 13.85
C ALA A 80 -0.81 -12.15 14.33
N VAL A 81 -1.61 -12.90 13.59
CA VAL A 81 -2.97 -13.29 14.02
C VAL A 81 -2.89 -14.12 15.30
N THR A 82 -1.99 -15.11 15.34
CA THR A 82 -1.78 -15.97 16.52
C THR A 82 -1.33 -15.13 17.73
N GLN A 83 -0.37 -14.21 17.54
CA GLN A 83 0.05 -13.29 18.60
C GLN A 83 -1.15 -12.50 19.15
N LEU A 84 -1.93 -11.84 18.31
CA LEU A 84 -3.10 -11.06 18.75
C LEU A 84 -4.10 -11.93 19.53
N MET A 85 -4.38 -13.14 19.04
CA MET A 85 -5.34 -14.04 19.70
C MET A 85 -4.82 -14.60 21.03
N ASN A 86 -3.51 -14.82 21.14
CA ASN A 86 -2.87 -15.25 22.39
C ASN A 86 -2.89 -14.11 23.41
N GLU A 87 -2.48 -12.89 23.02
CA GLU A 87 -2.50 -11.73 23.89
C GLU A 87 -3.90 -11.47 24.47
N ARG A 88 -4.96 -11.56 23.67
CA ARG A 88 -6.36 -11.44 24.11
C ARG A 88 -6.79 -12.47 25.14
N LYS A 89 -6.15 -13.63 25.13
CA LYS A 89 -6.44 -14.73 26.07
C LYS A 89 -5.47 -14.74 27.26
N GLY A 90 -4.50 -13.83 27.32
CA GLY A 90 -3.46 -13.84 28.34
C GLY A 90 -2.48 -15.04 28.19
N ILE A 91 -2.34 -15.57 26.98
CA ILE A 91 -1.45 -16.70 26.67
C ILE A 91 -0.13 -16.16 26.15
N GLU A 92 0.96 -16.54 26.78
CA GLU A 92 2.30 -16.27 26.24
C GLU A 92 2.56 -17.12 24.98
N GLY A 93 3.26 -16.52 23.99
CA GLY A 93 3.56 -17.19 22.74
C GLY A 93 4.56 -16.44 21.87
N GLU A 94 4.80 -16.97 20.68
CA GLU A 94 5.69 -16.34 19.71
C GLU A 94 5.13 -14.97 19.28
N MET A 95 6.00 -13.96 19.29
CA MET A 95 5.67 -12.60 18.86
C MET A 95 6.10 -12.35 17.42
N ALA A 96 5.18 -11.94 16.57
CA ALA A 96 5.46 -11.47 15.21
C ALA A 96 5.90 -10.01 15.20
N TYR A 97 5.45 -9.23 16.19
CA TYR A 97 5.84 -7.84 16.40
C TYR A 97 6.78 -7.73 17.61
N LYS A 98 7.57 -6.66 17.62
CA LYS A 98 8.47 -6.36 18.74
C LYS A 98 7.73 -6.01 20.04
N TYR A 99 6.50 -5.54 19.92
CA TYR A 99 5.66 -5.08 21.03
C TYR A 99 4.30 -5.76 20.99
N PRO A 100 3.60 -5.85 22.14
CA PRO A 100 2.22 -6.30 22.17
C PRO A 100 1.35 -5.49 21.22
N ILE A 101 0.43 -6.17 20.54
CA ILE A 101 -0.48 -5.54 19.58
C ILE A 101 -1.90 -5.42 20.13
N ASP A 102 -2.35 -6.31 21.04
CA ASP A 102 -3.68 -6.20 21.59
C ASP A 102 -3.84 -4.92 22.41
N MET A 103 -4.93 -4.19 22.20
CA MET A 103 -5.22 -2.88 22.77
C MET A 103 -4.11 -1.82 22.54
N ASN A 104 -3.34 -1.99 21.47
CA ASN A 104 -2.24 -1.11 21.11
C ASN A 104 -2.24 -0.79 19.62
N VAL A 105 -1.50 0.24 19.22
CA VAL A 105 -1.22 0.58 17.82
C VAL A 105 0.29 0.70 17.61
N LEU A 106 0.80 0.13 16.52
CA LEU A 106 2.24 0.10 16.26
C LEU A 106 2.56 0.88 14.98
N PRO A 107 3.04 2.13 15.08
CA PRO A 107 3.49 2.91 13.92
C PRO A 107 4.91 2.47 13.50
N HIS A 108 5.14 1.18 13.42
CA HIS A 108 6.39 0.55 13.09
C HIS A 108 6.11 -0.71 12.26
N ILE A 109 5.87 -0.51 10.97
CA ILE A 109 5.69 -1.60 10.02
C ILE A 109 6.94 -1.71 9.15
N ASP A 110 7.58 -2.90 9.16
CA ASP A 110 8.88 -3.15 8.52
C ASP A 110 10.03 -2.37 9.24
N VAL A 111 11.20 -2.29 8.66
CA VAL A 111 12.39 -1.66 9.27
C VAL A 111 12.41 -0.16 9.03
N PHE A 112 13.00 0.59 9.95
CA PHE A 112 13.31 2.00 9.74
C PHE A 112 14.48 2.18 8.78
N LEU A 113 14.39 3.18 7.92
CA LEU A 113 15.41 3.61 7.00
C LEU A 113 16.15 4.85 7.53
N ASP A 114 17.28 5.18 6.93
CA ASP A 114 18.12 6.32 7.37
C ASP A 114 17.40 7.68 7.25
N ASN A 115 16.37 7.77 6.44
CA ASN A 115 15.55 8.98 6.28
C ASN A 115 14.44 9.12 7.35
N GLY A 116 14.39 8.23 8.33
CA GLY A 116 13.40 8.23 9.41
C GLY A 116 12.04 7.60 9.07
N TYR A 117 11.80 7.27 7.81
CA TYR A 117 10.61 6.51 7.41
C TYR A 117 10.81 5.01 7.59
N THR A 118 9.72 4.27 7.75
CA THR A 118 9.76 2.81 7.61
C THR A 118 9.81 2.42 6.14
N LYS A 119 10.30 1.21 5.87
CA LYS A 119 10.29 0.65 4.52
C LYS A 119 8.86 0.51 3.96
N GLU A 120 7.88 0.24 4.82
CA GLU A 120 6.46 0.19 4.43
C GLU A 120 5.97 1.54 3.93
N GLU A 121 6.28 2.62 4.63
CA GLU A 121 5.93 3.98 4.23
C GLU A 121 6.56 4.36 2.89
N MET A 122 7.84 4.02 2.70
CA MET A 122 8.53 4.28 1.43
C MET A 122 8.02 3.44 0.26
N LYS A 123 7.45 2.24 0.52
CA LYS A 123 6.71 1.51 -0.53
C LYS A 123 5.53 2.34 -1.03
N MET A 124 4.72 2.89 -0.13
CA MET A 124 3.58 3.73 -0.53
C MET A 124 4.03 4.95 -1.33
N VAL A 125 5.10 5.61 -0.92
CA VAL A 125 5.64 6.78 -1.64
C VAL A 125 6.08 6.42 -3.06
N ASN A 126 6.94 5.41 -3.17
CA ASN A 126 7.60 5.09 -4.43
C ASN A 126 6.69 4.34 -5.41
N GLU A 127 5.89 3.40 -4.89
CA GLU A 127 4.97 2.62 -5.71
C GLU A 127 3.85 3.49 -6.28
N THR A 128 3.32 4.44 -5.50
CA THR A 128 2.31 5.39 -5.97
C THR A 128 2.81 6.16 -7.20
N LYS A 129 4.00 6.73 -7.13
CA LYS A 129 4.59 7.46 -8.25
C LYS A 129 4.75 6.58 -9.49
N LYS A 130 5.28 5.38 -9.30
CA LYS A 130 5.50 4.42 -10.39
C LYS A 130 4.20 3.97 -11.05
N ILE A 131 3.16 3.67 -10.27
CA ILE A 131 1.86 3.22 -10.78
C ILE A 131 1.11 4.35 -11.47
N MET A 132 1.13 5.56 -10.87
CA MET A 132 0.48 6.75 -11.41
C MET A 132 1.21 7.33 -12.62
N GLY A 133 2.48 6.96 -12.84
CA GLY A 133 3.32 7.50 -13.92
C GLY A 133 3.66 8.97 -13.74
N ASP A 134 3.69 9.47 -12.49
CA ASP A 134 3.95 10.87 -12.19
C ASP A 134 4.84 11.04 -10.94
N ASP A 135 6.09 11.35 -11.17
CA ASP A 135 7.08 11.58 -10.11
C ASP A 135 6.88 12.91 -9.37
N ALA A 136 6.07 13.83 -9.91
CA ALA A 136 5.81 15.13 -9.31
C ALA A 136 4.85 15.04 -8.11
N ILE A 137 4.07 13.97 -8.01
CA ILE A 137 3.17 13.75 -6.86
C ILE A 137 4.00 13.62 -5.59
N ARG A 138 3.78 14.54 -4.64
CA ARG A 138 4.38 14.47 -3.31
C ARG A 138 3.55 13.57 -2.41
N VAL A 139 4.13 12.50 -1.90
CA VAL A 139 3.43 11.55 -1.02
C VAL A 139 4.14 11.47 0.33
N THR A 140 3.38 11.56 1.40
CA THR A 140 3.83 11.29 2.77
C THR A 140 2.89 10.24 3.37
N ALA A 141 3.46 9.16 3.89
CA ALA A 141 2.71 8.07 4.50
C ALA A 141 3.10 7.87 5.97
N THR A 142 2.11 7.57 6.80
CA THR A 142 2.30 7.03 8.15
C THR A 142 1.58 5.70 8.21
N THR A 143 2.31 4.62 8.46
CA THR A 143 1.73 3.28 8.45
C THR A 143 1.66 2.70 9.86
N VAL A 144 0.45 2.30 10.26
CA VAL A 144 0.15 1.84 11.62
C VAL A 144 -0.48 0.47 11.61
N ARG A 145 0.08 -0.46 12.37
CA ARG A 145 -0.55 -1.76 12.65
C ARG A 145 -1.56 -1.59 13.77
N VAL A 146 -2.76 -2.11 13.56
CA VAL A 146 -3.88 -2.05 14.52
C VAL A 146 -4.37 -3.44 14.89
N PRO A 147 -4.95 -3.65 16.10
CA PRO A 147 -5.32 -4.96 16.62
C PRO A 147 -6.65 -5.48 16.05
N VAL A 148 -6.76 -5.48 14.73
CA VAL A 148 -7.94 -5.98 14.00
C VAL A 148 -7.53 -7.03 12.98
N MET A 149 -8.50 -7.86 12.61
CA MET A 149 -8.39 -8.83 11.53
C MET A 149 -9.26 -8.39 10.36
N GLY A 150 -8.87 -8.77 9.13
CA GLY A 150 -9.61 -8.44 7.91
C GLY A 150 -8.89 -7.44 7.04
N GLY A 151 -9.56 -6.38 6.63
CA GLY A 151 -9.01 -5.38 5.72
C GLY A 151 -8.18 -4.28 6.38
N HIS A 152 -7.60 -3.42 5.55
CA HIS A 152 -6.95 -2.18 5.96
C HIS A 152 -7.86 -1.00 5.70
N SER A 153 -7.69 0.07 6.49
CA SER A 153 -8.35 1.35 6.26
C SER A 153 -7.30 2.44 6.08
N GLU A 154 -7.68 3.49 5.37
CA GLU A 154 -6.80 4.63 5.13
C GLU A 154 -7.54 5.95 5.28
N ALA A 155 -6.89 6.91 5.94
CA ALA A 155 -7.28 8.30 5.91
C ALA A 155 -6.37 9.04 4.93
N VAL A 156 -6.96 9.59 3.86
CA VAL A 156 -6.21 10.21 2.77
C VAL A 156 -6.61 11.66 2.63
N ASN A 157 -5.64 12.56 2.75
CA ASN A 157 -5.78 13.98 2.46
C ASN A 157 -5.08 14.29 1.14
N ILE A 158 -5.79 14.94 0.21
CA ILE A 158 -5.32 15.19 -1.15
C ILE A 158 -5.35 16.69 -1.44
N GLU A 159 -4.24 17.22 -1.94
CA GLU A 159 -4.17 18.58 -2.51
C GLU A 159 -4.14 18.48 -4.04
N PHE A 160 -5.05 19.21 -4.70
CA PHE A 160 -5.16 19.26 -6.15
C PHE A 160 -4.55 20.54 -6.72
N GLU A 161 -4.21 20.52 -8.01
CA GLU A 161 -3.84 21.71 -8.78
C GLU A 161 -5.06 22.50 -9.24
N LYS A 162 -6.12 21.79 -9.59
CA LYS A 162 -7.36 22.36 -10.10
C LYS A 162 -8.41 22.42 -8.99
N GLU A 163 -9.28 23.42 -9.07
CA GLU A 163 -10.47 23.46 -8.21
C GLU A 163 -11.38 22.26 -8.47
N PHE A 164 -12.07 21.81 -7.44
CA PHE A 164 -12.98 20.68 -7.50
C PHE A 164 -14.30 20.96 -6.80
N ASP A 165 -15.35 20.32 -7.28
CA ASP A 165 -16.63 20.27 -6.60
C ASP A 165 -16.74 18.97 -5.78
N LEU A 166 -17.18 19.08 -4.53
CA LEU A 166 -17.29 17.93 -3.64
C LEU A 166 -18.35 16.91 -4.10
N ALA A 167 -19.41 17.37 -4.77
CA ALA A 167 -20.43 16.49 -5.31
C ALA A 167 -19.91 15.65 -6.49
N GLU A 168 -18.96 16.18 -7.26
CA GLU A 168 -18.32 15.46 -8.35
C GLU A 168 -17.25 14.45 -7.88
N VAL A 169 -16.67 14.68 -6.69
CA VAL A 169 -15.65 13.77 -6.11
C VAL A 169 -16.31 12.54 -5.49
N ARG A 170 -17.56 12.62 -5.08
CA ARG A 170 -18.34 11.54 -4.47
C ARG A 170 -18.98 10.61 -5.50
#